data_a7829cb089890f63ed7849325d5bdd64
#
_entry.id   a7829cb089890f63ed7849325d5bdd64
#
_cell.length_a   1.000
_cell.length_b   1.000
_cell.length_c   1.000
_cell.angle_alpha   90.00
_cell.angle_beta   90.00
_cell.angle_gamma   90.00
#
_symmetry.space_group_name_H-M   'P 1'
#
loop_
_entity.id
_entity.type
_entity.pdbx_description
1 polymer ?
#
loop_
_entity_poly.entity_id
_entity_poly.type
_entity_poly.pdbx_seq_one_letter_code
_entity_poly.pdbx_strand_id
1 'polypeptide(L)'
;MLKLAIGGILCFISAYLGIIGKSYYDKRYRYLSDFNDFLLLLIDGISYAKDRLPEITKKYIASSKGEFSRNLNNYIVVIESTQEKEKISKCFDSKYLKKIDKAYLSEFFTALGKFDYDTQLSRLNLCKAEMEKTLIKAEKDCKSTGNLLSKLGLLLGIAIMIILA
;
A
#
# COMPACT_ATOMS: atom_id res chain seq x y z
N MET A 1 -45.03 4.36 -4.43
CA MET A 1 -44.06 5.22 -5.12
C MET A 1 -42.93 5.69 -4.18
N LEU A 2 -43.25 6.43 -3.09
CA LEU A 2 -42.22 6.96 -2.15
C LEU A 2 -41.34 5.85 -1.52
N LYS A 3 -41.94 4.74 -1.07
CA LYS A 3 -41.22 3.60 -0.47
C LYS A 3 -40.18 2.99 -1.44
N LEU A 4 -40.57 2.81 -2.72
CA LEU A 4 -39.67 2.28 -3.75
C LEU A 4 -38.51 3.25 -4.04
N ALA A 5 -38.74 4.55 -4.04
CA ALA A 5 -37.68 5.56 -4.22
C ALA A 5 -36.66 5.51 -3.06
N ILE A 6 -37.16 5.42 -1.80
CA ILE A 6 -36.31 5.28 -0.61
C ILE A 6 -35.51 3.97 -0.65
N GLY A 7 -36.16 2.85 -1.00
CA GLY A 7 -35.52 1.55 -1.15
C GLY A 7 -34.37 1.56 -2.19
N GLY A 8 -34.61 2.23 -3.34
CA GLY A 8 -33.59 2.43 -4.37
C GLY A 8 -32.35 3.20 -3.87
N ILE A 9 -32.58 4.31 -3.17
CA ILE A 9 -31.49 5.12 -2.59
C ILE A 9 -30.66 4.30 -1.59
N LEU A 10 -31.32 3.55 -0.70
CA LEU A 10 -30.64 2.71 0.30
C LEU A 10 -29.85 1.57 -0.37
N CYS A 11 -30.37 0.99 -1.44
CA CYS A 11 -29.66 0.00 -2.26
C CYS A 11 -28.36 0.57 -2.85
N PHE A 12 -28.41 1.76 -3.45
CA PHE A 12 -27.22 2.44 -3.98
C PHE A 12 -26.19 2.75 -2.91
N ILE A 13 -26.61 3.22 -1.74
CA ILE A 13 -25.71 3.50 -0.61
C ILE A 13 -25.03 2.21 -0.14
N SER A 14 -25.78 1.12 0.01
CA SER A 14 -25.23 -0.17 0.45
C SER A 14 -24.22 -0.73 -0.55
N ALA A 15 -24.52 -0.70 -1.85
CA ALA A 15 -23.62 -1.12 -2.91
C ALA A 15 -22.33 -0.26 -2.92
N TYR A 16 -22.47 1.06 -2.78
CA TYR A 16 -21.34 1.99 -2.73
C TYR A 16 -20.40 1.74 -1.55
N LEU A 17 -20.94 1.47 -0.35
CA LEU A 17 -20.15 1.09 0.83
C LEU A 17 -19.38 -0.22 0.61
N GLY A 18 -19.98 -1.20 -0.06
CA GLY A 18 -19.30 -2.44 -0.44
C GLY A 18 -18.11 -2.20 -1.39
N ILE A 19 -18.25 -1.30 -2.35
CA ILE A 19 -17.16 -0.93 -3.27
C ILE A 19 -16.03 -0.18 -2.54
N ILE A 20 -16.37 0.73 -1.62
CA ILE A 20 -15.36 1.43 -0.79
C ILE A 20 -14.57 0.43 0.03
N GLY A 21 -15.25 -0.55 0.67
CA GLY A 21 -14.58 -1.60 1.43
C GLY A 21 -13.59 -2.41 0.59
N LYS A 22 -13.98 -2.81 -0.64
CA LYS A 22 -13.07 -3.47 -1.58
C LYS A 22 -11.89 -2.58 -1.95
N SER A 23 -12.13 -1.30 -2.26
CA SER A 23 -11.10 -0.34 -2.65
C SER A 23 -10.00 -0.17 -1.59
N TYR A 24 -10.31 -0.37 -0.31
CA TYR A 24 -9.33 -0.33 0.77
C TYR A 24 -8.28 -1.45 0.62
N TYR A 25 -8.73 -2.68 0.35
CA TYR A 25 -7.84 -3.83 0.15
C TYR A 25 -7.05 -3.73 -1.15
N ASP A 26 -7.67 -3.25 -2.23
CA ASP A 26 -7.00 -3.02 -3.52
C ASP A 26 -5.86 -2.00 -3.38
N LYS A 27 -6.11 -0.90 -2.67
CA LYS A 27 -5.11 0.16 -2.45
C LYS A 27 -3.98 -0.30 -1.55
N ARG A 28 -4.28 -1.11 -0.51
CA ARG A 28 -3.24 -1.73 0.32
C ARG A 28 -2.33 -2.64 -0.51
N TYR A 29 -2.93 -3.52 -1.31
CA TYR A 29 -2.17 -4.43 -2.18
C TYR A 29 -1.28 -3.65 -3.15
N ARG A 30 -1.81 -2.65 -3.85
CA ARG A 30 -1.04 -1.81 -4.77
C ARG A 30 0.12 -1.10 -4.08
N TYR A 31 -0.10 -0.53 -2.92
CA TYR A 31 0.95 0.15 -2.16
C TYR A 31 2.11 -0.78 -1.81
N LEU A 32 1.80 -1.99 -1.34
CA LEU A 32 2.81 -3.01 -1.01
C LEU A 32 3.50 -3.56 -2.26
N SER A 33 2.79 -3.66 -3.39
CA SER A 33 3.36 -4.01 -4.68
C SER A 33 4.35 -2.95 -5.16
N ASP A 34 3.96 -1.67 -5.11
CA ASP A 34 4.84 -0.55 -5.45
C ASP A 34 6.12 -0.55 -4.60
N PHE A 35 6.00 -0.85 -3.29
CA PHE A 35 7.16 -0.99 -2.42
C PHE A 35 8.05 -2.18 -2.81
N ASN A 36 7.45 -3.32 -3.16
CA ASN A 36 8.21 -4.48 -3.63
C ASN A 36 8.98 -4.19 -4.93
N ASP A 37 8.36 -3.49 -5.87
CA ASP A 37 8.99 -3.09 -7.13
C ASP A 37 10.18 -2.13 -6.87
N PHE A 38 10.02 -1.21 -5.93
CA PHE A 38 11.12 -0.36 -5.46
C PHE A 38 12.25 -1.16 -4.82
N LEU A 39 11.91 -2.17 -4.00
CA LEU A 39 12.87 -3.04 -3.34
C LEU A 39 13.70 -3.85 -4.36
N LEU A 40 13.05 -4.37 -5.41
CA LEU A 40 13.74 -5.05 -6.51
C LEU A 40 14.70 -4.10 -7.23
N LEU A 41 14.25 -2.88 -7.53
CA LEU A 41 15.10 -1.85 -8.15
C LEU A 41 16.29 -1.48 -7.26
N LEU A 42 16.12 -1.43 -5.93
CA LEU A 42 17.22 -1.22 -4.98
C LEU A 42 18.25 -2.35 -5.02
N ILE A 43 17.78 -3.60 -5.01
CA ILE A 43 18.65 -4.79 -5.07
C ILE A 43 19.46 -4.76 -6.37
N ASP A 44 18.80 -4.55 -7.49
CA ASP A 44 19.45 -4.53 -8.82
C ASP A 44 20.42 -3.34 -8.93
N GLY A 45 20.02 -2.15 -8.52
CA GLY A 45 20.84 -0.96 -8.56
C GLY A 45 22.11 -1.07 -7.70
N ILE A 46 21.98 -1.62 -6.49
CA ILE A 46 23.12 -1.83 -5.59
C ILE A 46 24.01 -2.97 -6.09
N SER A 47 23.42 -4.11 -6.50
CA SER A 47 24.21 -5.31 -6.87
C SER A 47 24.97 -5.16 -8.18
N TYR A 48 24.36 -4.57 -9.20
CA TYR A 48 24.91 -4.54 -10.56
C TYR A 48 25.41 -3.16 -10.97
N ALA A 49 24.60 -2.13 -10.80
CA ALA A 49 24.94 -0.80 -11.26
C ALA A 49 25.84 -0.03 -10.29
N LYS A 50 25.95 -0.47 -9.03
CA LYS A 50 26.63 0.25 -7.92
C LYS A 50 26.14 1.70 -7.78
N ASP A 51 24.87 1.93 -8.14
CA ASP A 51 24.23 3.23 -8.06
C ASP A 51 24.06 3.66 -6.61
N ARG A 52 24.09 4.96 -6.35
CA ARG A 52 23.82 5.50 -5.02
C ARG A 52 22.33 5.46 -4.72
N LEU A 53 21.96 5.21 -3.47
CA LEU A 53 20.57 5.13 -3.02
C LEU A 53 19.68 6.32 -3.49
N PRO A 54 20.15 7.59 -3.44
CA PRO A 54 19.35 8.71 -3.93
C PRO A 54 19.07 8.65 -5.45
N GLU A 55 20.00 8.12 -6.24
CA GLU A 55 19.84 8.01 -7.70
C GLU A 55 18.79 6.94 -8.05
N ILE A 56 18.86 5.77 -7.40
CA ILE A 56 17.89 4.69 -7.55
C ILE A 56 16.49 5.18 -7.15
N THR A 57 16.41 5.91 -6.05
CA THR A 57 15.16 6.44 -5.54
C THR A 57 14.53 7.47 -6.49
N LYS A 58 15.32 8.39 -7.03
CA LYS A 58 14.87 9.37 -8.03
C LYS A 58 14.42 8.68 -9.32
N LYS A 59 15.13 7.65 -9.77
CA LYS A 59 14.76 6.84 -10.95
C LYS A 59 13.39 6.17 -10.75
N TYR A 60 13.13 5.58 -9.57
CA TYR A 60 11.83 5.00 -9.26
C TYR A 60 10.71 6.05 -9.26
N ILE A 61 10.91 7.19 -8.59
CA ILE A 61 9.92 8.27 -8.52
C ILE A 61 9.55 8.80 -9.92
N ALA A 62 10.53 8.90 -10.82
CA ALA A 62 10.29 9.34 -12.19
C ALA A 62 9.46 8.33 -13.02
N SER A 63 9.57 7.03 -12.72
CA SER A 63 8.87 5.97 -13.44
C SER A 63 7.49 5.62 -12.86
N SER A 64 7.24 5.91 -11.57
CA SER A 64 6.02 5.53 -10.84
C SER A 64 5.22 6.75 -10.39
N LYS A 65 3.87 6.66 -10.49
CA LYS A 65 2.94 7.73 -10.08
C LYS A 65 2.03 7.33 -8.90
N GLY A 66 2.34 6.25 -8.19
CA GLY A 66 1.54 5.73 -7.08
C GLY A 66 1.59 6.60 -5.82
N GLU A 67 0.80 6.22 -4.81
CA GLU A 67 0.85 6.85 -3.48
C GLU A 67 2.20 6.60 -2.81
N PHE A 68 2.74 5.40 -2.98
CA PHE A 68 4.07 5.05 -2.49
C PHE A 68 5.17 5.95 -3.08
N SER A 69 5.13 6.24 -4.38
CA SER A 69 6.09 7.14 -5.04
C SER A 69 6.05 8.56 -4.45
N ARG A 70 4.85 9.08 -4.13
CA ARG A 70 4.71 10.38 -3.45
C ARG A 70 5.30 10.35 -2.05
N ASN A 71 5.05 9.28 -1.28
CA ASN A 71 5.60 9.10 0.06
C ASN A 71 7.12 8.98 0.03
N LEU A 72 7.65 8.31 -0.98
CA LEU A 72 9.08 8.18 -1.21
C LEU A 72 9.74 9.53 -1.57
N ASN A 73 9.06 10.38 -2.32
CA ASN A 73 9.54 11.75 -2.58
C ASN A 73 9.60 12.60 -1.29
N ASN A 74 8.57 12.49 -0.43
CA ASN A 74 8.58 13.14 0.89
C ASN A 74 9.72 12.62 1.78
N TYR A 75 10.01 11.32 1.70
CA TYR A 75 11.12 10.71 2.42
C TYR A 75 12.47 11.29 2.02
N ILE A 76 12.73 11.52 0.71
CA ILE A 76 13.97 12.16 0.25
C ILE A 76 14.11 13.55 0.87
N VAL A 77 13.05 14.36 0.82
CA VAL A 77 13.06 15.72 1.39
C VAL A 77 13.36 15.69 2.90
N VAL A 78 12.79 14.73 3.63
CA VAL A 78 13.03 14.58 5.07
C VAL A 78 14.46 14.16 5.37
N ILE A 79 15.04 13.23 4.60
CA ILE A 79 16.44 12.80 4.80
C ILE A 79 17.41 13.94 4.51
N GLU A 80 17.17 14.72 3.46
CA GLU A 80 18.02 15.86 3.13
C GLU A 80 17.94 16.97 4.20
N SER A 81 16.81 17.05 4.95
CA SER A 81 16.61 18.12 5.95
C SER A 81 17.02 17.73 7.38
N THR A 82 16.65 16.56 7.90
CA THR A 82 16.72 16.31 9.36
C THR A 82 17.05 14.90 9.81
N GLN A 83 16.89 13.85 9.02
CA GLN A 83 17.08 12.42 9.36
C GLN A 83 16.35 11.93 10.65
N GLU A 84 15.36 12.67 11.16
CA GLU A 84 14.63 12.29 12.36
C GLU A 84 13.72 11.09 12.09
N LYS A 85 13.88 10.02 12.90
CA LYS A 85 13.09 8.78 12.79
C LYS A 85 11.58 9.02 12.81
N GLU A 86 11.12 9.96 13.61
CA GLU A 86 9.70 10.29 13.74
C GLU A 86 9.13 10.93 12.46
N LYS A 87 9.91 11.75 11.79
CA LYS A 87 9.53 12.35 10.49
C LYS A 87 9.52 11.30 9.38
N ILE A 88 10.48 10.38 9.39
CA ILE A 88 10.53 9.26 8.44
C ILE A 88 9.28 8.37 8.58
N SER A 89 8.87 8.05 9.81
CA SER A 89 7.67 7.22 10.02
C SER A 89 6.39 7.86 9.49
N LYS A 90 6.27 9.18 9.59
CA LYS A 90 5.11 9.95 9.07
C LYS A 90 5.04 9.95 7.55
N CYS A 91 6.18 9.81 6.83
CA CYS A 91 6.19 9.74 5.38
C CYS A 91 5.40 8.53 4.85
N PHE A 92 5.40 7.41 5.59
CA PHE A 92 4.76 6.15 5.20
C PHE A 92 3.44 5.87 5.95
N ASP A 93 2.80 6.91 6.51
CA ASP A 93 1.51 6.79 7.21
C ASP A 93 0.32 6.85 6.24
N SER A 94 0.18 5.84 5.40
CA SER A 94 -1.00 5.71 4.53
C SER A 94 -2.18 5.11 5.31
N LYS A 95 -3.39 5.62 5.06
CA LYS A 95 -4.65 5.13 5.66
C LYS A 95 -5.02 3.70 5.21
N TYR A 96 -4.45 3.22 4.12
CA TYR A 96 -4.71 1.89 3.59
C TYR A 96 -3.81 0.81 4.21
N LEU A 97 -2.71 1.19 4.86
CA LEU A 97 -1.77 0.27 5.48
C LEU A 97 -2.23 -0.15 6.88
N LYS A 98 -2.03 -1.43 7.21
CA LYS A 98 -2.18 -1.94 8.58
C LYS A 98 -1.05 -1.39 9.46
N LYS A 99 -1.25 -1.35 10.78
CA LYS A 99 -0.21 -0.89 11.73
C LYS A 99 1.11 -1.62 11.56
N ILE A 100 1.06 -2.93 11.29
CA ILE A 100 2.26 -3.75 11.07
C ILE A 100 2.99 -3.36 9.78
N ASP A 101 2.27 -3.04 8.71
CA ASP A 101 2.87 -2.61 7.44
C ASP A 101 3.59 -1.26 7.62
N LYS A 102 2.96 -0.32 8.33
CA LYS A 102 3.55 1.00 8.64
C LYS A 102 4.81 0.89 9.48
N ALA A 103 4.79 0.06 10.53
CA ALA A 103 5.94 -0.18 11.38
C ALA A 103 7.10 -0.78 10.57
N TYR A 104 6.82 -1.76 9.72
CA TYR A 104 7.80 -2.40 8.86
C TYR A 104 8.45 -1.42 7.88
N LEU A 105 7.65 -0.63 7.17
CA LEU A 105 8.16 0.40 6.25
C LEU A 105 8.99 1.45 7.00
N SER A 106 8.52 1.93 8.15
CA SER A 106 9.25 2.91 8.96
C SER A 106 10.61 2.37 9.41
N GLU A 107 10.68 1.11 9.86
CA GLU A 107 11.92 0.47 10.24
C GLU A 107 12.87 0.31 9.06
N PHE A 108 12.36 -0.20 7.93
CA PHE A 108 13.11 -0.36 6.70
C PHE A 108 13.76 0.96 6.25
N PHE A 109 12.97 2.02 6.09
CA PHE A 109 13.48 3.31 5.62
C PHE A 109 14.36 4.04 6.64
N THR A 110 14.19 3.77 7.93
CA THR A 110 15.09 4.28 8.98
C THR A 110 16.46 3.60 8.93
N ALA A 111 16.51 2.33 8.55
CA ALA A 111 17.74 1.53 8.49
C ALA A 111 18.46 1.64 7.14
N LEU A 112 17.75 2.09 6.09
CA LEU A 112 18.28 2.16 4.72
C LEU A 112 19.50 3.08 4.64
N GLY A 113 20.59 2.59 4.05
CA GLY A 113 21.83 3.34 3.87
C GLY A 113 22.74 3.46 5.10
N LYS A 114 22.43 2.80 6.21
CA LYS A 114 23.25 2.82 7.44
C LYS A 114 24.27 1.70 7.55
N PHE A 115 24.25 0.76 6.63
CA PHE A 115 25.10 -0.43 6.66
C PHE A 115 26.09 -0.45 5.51
N ASP A 116 27.17 -1.22 5.68
CA ASP A 116 28.06 -1.56 4.60
C ASP A 116 27.36 -2.33 3.47
N TYR A 117 28.00 -2.41 2.32
CA TYR A 117 27.45 -2.98 1.09
C TYR A 117 26.89 -4.41 1.29
N ASP A 118 27.68 -5.33 1.86
CA ASP A 118 27.29 -6.74 1.99
C ASP A 118 26.13 -6.93 2.97
N THR A 119 26.19 -6.22 4.10
CA THR A 119 25.13 -6.21 5.10
C THR A 119 23.85 -5.58 4.54
N GLN A 120 23.97 -4.49 3.80
CA GLN A 120 22.83 -3.82 3.15
C GLN A 120 22.15 -4.76 2.15
N LEU A 121 22.91 -5.41 1.27
CA LEU A 121 22.37 -6.34 0.28
C LEU A 121 21.71 -7.56 0.93
N SER A 122 22.32 -8.12 1.97
CA SER A 122 21.74 -9.23 2.74
C SER A 122 20.39 -8.84 3.34
N ARG A 123 20.29 -7.65 3.96
CA ARG A 123 19.05 -7.12 4.53
C ARG A 123 17.96 -6.88 3.48
N LEU A 124 18.33 -6.35 2.32
CA LEU A 124 17.39 -6.16 1.21
C LEU A 124 16.81 -7.49 0.72
N ASN A 125 17.62 -8.54 0.61
CA ASN A 125 17.17 -9.87 0.22
C ASN A 125 16.24 -10.50 1.28
N LEU A 126 16.52 -10.33 2.56
CA LEU A 126 15.62 -10.76 3.65
C LEU A 126 14.29 -10.00 3.58
N CYS A 127 14.35 -8.68 3.40
CA CYS A 127 13.17 -7.83 3.25
C CYS A 127 12.32 -8.26 2.05
N LYS A 128 12.93 -8.60 0.91
CA LYS A 128 12.25 -9.14 -0.27
C LYS A 128 11.49 -10.41 0.06
N ALA A 129 12.12 -11.39 0.71
CA ALA A 129 11.49 -12.65 1.08
C ALA A 129 10.29 -12.48 2.03
N GLU A 130 10.36 -11.52 2.96
CA GLU A 130 9.26 -11.17 3.86
C GLU A 130 8.14 -10.42 3.13
N MET A 131 8.51 -9.52 2.22
CA MET A 131 7.54 -8.75 1.43
C MET A 131 6.76 -9.65 0.48
N GLU A 132 7.37 -10.63 -0.16
CA GLU A 132 6.68 -11.61 -1.00
C GLU A 132 5.59 -12.36 -0.23
N LYS A 133 5.86 -12.79 1.01
CA LYS A 133 4.86 -13.40 1.89
C LYS A 133 3.73 -12.43 2.26
N THR A 134 4.07 -11.17 2.48
CA THR A 134 3.10 -10.12 2.82
C THR A 134 2.21 -9.76 1.63
N LEU A 135 2.78 -9.73 0.42
CA LEU A 135 2.05 -9.51 -0.83
C LEU A 135 1.05 -10.63 -1.10
N ILE A 136 1.45 -11.89 -0.95
CA ILE A 136 0.55 -13.04 -1.11
C ILE A 136 -0.65 -12.94 -0.16
N LYS A 137 -0.41 -12.54 1.11
CA LYS A 137 -1.49 -12.30 2.09
C LYS A 137 -2.37 -11.12 1.69
N ALA A 138 -1.78 -10.01 1.24
CA ALA A 138 -2.52 -8.83 0.82
C ALA A 138 -3.37 -9.11 -0.43
N GLU A 139 -2.84 -9.87 -1.38
CA GLU A 139 -3.57 -10.33 -2.58
C GLU A 139 -4.75 -11.23 -2.20
N LYS A 140 -4.53 -12.19 -1.27
CA LYS A 140 -5.59 -13.05 -0.76
C LYS A 140 -6.67 -12.24 -0.04
N ASP A 141 -6.30 -11.28 0.81
CA ASP A 141 -7.22 -10.37 1.48
C ASP A 141 -8.06 -9.58 0.46
N CYS A 142 -7.44 -9.07 -0.61
CA CYS A 142 -8.09 -8.35 -1.69
C CYS A 142 -9.09 -9.26 -2.44
N LYS A 143 -8.66 -10.45 -2.87
CA LYS A 143 -9.48 -11.39 -3.64
C LYS A 143 -10.61 -12.03 -2.80
N SER A 144 -10.38 -12.34 -1.53
CA SER A 144 -11.38 -12.94 -0.67
C SER A 144 -12.24 -11.89 0.01
N THR A 145 -11.70 -11.16 0.97
CA THR A 145 -12.44 -10.21 1.82
C THR A 145 -12.94 -9.00 1.02
N GLY A 146 -12.11 -8.44 0.14
CA GLY A 146 -12.49 -7.32 -0.71
C GLY A 146 -13.66 -7.65 -1.63
N ASN A 147 -13.60 -8.78 -2.34
CA ASN A 147 -14.69 -9.21 -3.21
C ASN A 147 -15.94 -9.61 -2.41
N LEU A 148 -15.78 -10.18 -1.22
CA LEU A 148 -16.89 -10.54 -0.35
C LEU A 148 -17.65 -9.30 0.15
N LEU A 149 -16.93 -8.25 0.57
CA LEU A 149 -17.54 -6.97 0.96
C LEU A 149 -18.34 -6.33 -0.18
N SER A 150 -17.81 -6.34 -1.40
CA SER A 150 -18.51 -5.80 -2.57
C SER A 150 -19.80 -6.58 -2.87
N LYS A 151 -19.75 -7.92 -2.81
CA LYS A 151 -20.92 -8.78 -3.02
C LYS A 151 -21.97 -8.63 -1.92
N LEU A 152 -21.54 -8.59 -0.65
CA LEU A 152 -22.43 -8.39 0.49
C LEU A 152 -23.11 -7.02 0.44
N GLY A 153 -22.41 -5.96 0.07
CA GLY A 153 -22.99 -4.63 -0.10
C GLY A 153 -24.12 -4.62 -1.13
N LEU A 154 -23.93 -5.31 -2.26
CA LEU A 154 -24.96 -5.44 -3.29
C LEU A 154 -26.15 -6.28 -2.80
N LEU A 155 -25.90 -7.46 -2.20
CA LEU A 155 -26.96 -8.35 -1.72
C LEU A 155 -27.81 -7.69 -0.62
N LEU A 156 -27.17 -6.98 0.33
CA LEU A 156 -27.89 -6.23 1.36
C LEU A 156 -28.75 -5.12 0.75
N GLY A 157 -28.23 -4.42 -0.26
CA GLY A 157 -29.01 -3.40 -0.99
C GLY A 157 -30.28 -3.98 -1.63
N ILE A 158 -30.17 -5.13 -2.29
CA ILE A 158 -31.30 -5.83 -2.91
C ILE A 158 -32.30 -6.30 -1.82
N ALA A 159 -31.82 -6.87 -0.72
CA ALA A 159 -32.68 -7.31 0.37
C ALA A 159 -33.50 -6.16 0.99
N ILE A 160 -32.87 -4.99 1.20
CA ILE A 160 -33.56 -3.78 1.68
C ILE A 160 -34.63 -3.34 0.69
N MET A 161 -34.34 -3.38 -0.60
CA MET A 161 -35.30 -3.00 -1.64
C MET A 161 -36.52 -3.92 -1.63
N ILE A 162 -36.33 -5.24 -1.48
CA ILE A 162 -37.44 -6.22 -1.42
C ILE A 162 -38.31 -6.01 -0.17
N ILE A 163 -37.71 -5.69 0.98
CA ILE A 163 -38.45 -5.48 2.23
C ILE A 163 -39.31 -4.21 2.18
N LEU A 164 -38.88 -3.19 1.42
CA LEU A 164 -39.58 -1.92 1.31
C LEU A 164 -40.59 -1.86 0.13
N ALA A 165 -40.52 -2.82 -0.78
CA ALA A 165 -41.45 -2.92 -1.91
C ALA A 165 -42.83 -3.41 -1.45
#